data_2eb2f93829284ccfcb3ef0b79360446a
#
_entry.id   2eb2f93829284ccfcb3ef0b79360446a
#
_cell.length_a   1.000
_cell.length_b   1.000
_cell.length_c   1.000
_cell.angle_alpha   90.00
_cell.angle_beta   90.00
_cell.angle_gamma   90.00
#
_symmetry.space_group_name_H-M   'P 1'
#
loop_
_entity.id
_entity.type
_entity.pdbx_description
1 polymer ?
#
loop_
_entity_poly.entity_id
_entity_poly.type
_entity_poly.pdbx_seq_one_letter_code
_entity_poly.pdbx_strand_id
1 'polypeptide(L)'
;MELLQWGCSDPAQMSWLDQPPVVNLLAAKRLLQMLGALEGERLSAQGQKMAALGNDPRLAAMLVSAKNDDEAATAAKIAAILEEPPRMGNSDLGVAFSRNQPAWQQRSQQLLKRLNVRGGEADSSLIAPLLAGAFADRIARRRGQDGRYQLANGMGAMLDANDALSRHEWLIAPLLLQGSASPDARILLALLVDIDELVQRCPQLVQQSDTVEWDDAQGTLKAWRRLQIGQLTVKVQPLAKPSEDELHQAMLNGIRDKGLSVLNWTAEAEQLRLRLLCAAKWLPEYDWPAVDDESLLAALETWLLPHMTGVHSLRGLKSLDIYQALRGLLDWGMQQRLDSELPAHYTVPTGSRIAIRYHEDNPPALAVRMQEMFGEATNPTIAQGRVPLVLELLSPAQRPLQITRDLSAFWKGAYREVQKEMKGRYPKHVWPDDPANTAPTRRTKKYS
;
A
#
# COMPACT_ATOMS: atom_id res chain seq x y z
N MET A 1 -3.05 27.15 -26.56
CA MET A 1 -1.83 28.00 -26.75
C MET A 1 -2.17 29.46 -27.10
N GLU A 2 -2.96 29.71 -28.11
CA GLU A 2 -3.31 31.08 -28.55
C GLU A 2 -3.92 31.95 -27.44
N LEU A 3 -4.87 31.40 -26.65
CA LEU A 3 -5.46 32.11 -25.52
C LEU A 3 -4.42 32.54 -24.48
N LEU A 4 -3.48 31.64 -24.17
CA LEU A 4 -2.39 31.90 -23.25
C LEU A 4 -1.40 32.98 -23.82
N GLN A 5 -1.20 32.98 -25.13
CA GLN A 5 -0.39 34.00 -25.82
C GLN A 5 -1.05 35.37 -25.71
N TRP A 6 -2.37 35.44 -25.70
CA TRP A 6 -3.14 36.69 -25.48
C TRP A 6 -3.30 37.08 -24.01
N GLY A 7 -2.70 36.31 -23.10
CA GLY A 7 -2.74 36.57 -21.65
C GLY A 7 -3.97 36.02 -20.93
N CYS A 8 -4.80 35.21 -21.61
CA CYS A 8 -5.95 34.54 -20.99
C CYS A 8 -5.53 33.19 -20.40
N SER A 9 -5.35 33.12 -19.08
CA SER A 9 -5.03 31.92 -18.36
C SER A 9 -6.28 31.05 -18.00
N ASP A 10 -7.44 31.72 -17.89
CA ASP A 10 -8.72 31.09 -17.60
C ASP A 10 -9.74 31.36 -18.73
N PRO A 11 -9.94 30.38 -19.63
CA PRO A 11 -10.91 30.52 -20.72
C PRO A 11 -12.35 30.75 -20.25
N ALA A 12 -12.70 30.36 -19.01
CA ALA A 12 -14.06 30.58 -18.50
C ALA A 12 -14.41 32.05 -18.31
N GLN A 13 -13.41 32.94 -18.25
CA GLN A 13 -13.61 34.40 -18.15
C GLN A 13 -13.91 35.06 -19.47
N MET A 14 -13.83 34.35 -20.58
CA MET A 14 -14.15 34.90 -21.92
C MET A 14 -15.61 34.71 -22.26
N SER A 15 -16.11 35.62 -23.11
CA SER A 15 -17.48 35.50 -23.66
C SER A 15 -17.49 34.50 -24.81
N TRP A 16 -17.92 33.29 -24.53
CA TRP A 16 -18.09 32.23 -25.51
C TRP A 16 -19.56 32.15 -25.99
N LEU A 17 -19.77 31.80 -27.23
CA LEU A 17 -21.09 31.40 -27.70
C LEU A 17 -21.54 30.13 -27.02
N ASP A 18 -20.64 29.12 -26.97
CA ASP A 18 -20.75 27.90 -26.20
C ASP A 18 -19.48 27.69 -25.39
N GLN A 19 -19.60 27.51 -24.09
CA GLN A 19 -18.46 27.28 -23.19
C GLN A 19 -17.74 25.97 -23.55
N PRO A 20 -16.40 25.99 -23.70
CA PRO A 20 -15.66 24.77 -23.94
C PRO A 20 -15.79 23.82 -22.75
N PRO A 21 -16.01 22.51 -22.98
CA PRO A 21 -16.13 21.52 -21.90
C PRO A 21 -14.89 21.53 -21.01
N VAL A 22 -15.08 21.58 -19.71
CA VAL A 22 -13.99 21.62 -18.70
C VAL A 22 -13.01 20.46 -18.87
N VAL A 23 -13.53 19.26 -19.20
CA VAL A 23 -12.71 18.05 -19.44
C VAL A 23 -11.72 18.29 -20.59
N ASN A 24 -12.17 18.93 -21.68
CA ASN A 24 -11.32 19.21 -22.83
C ASN A 24 -10.26 20.27 -22.52
N LEU A 25 -10.59 21.28 -21.71
CA LEU A 25 -9.64 22.29 -21.25
C LEU A 25 -8.55 21.68 -20.37
N LEU A 26 -8.94 20.78 -19.44
CA LEU A 26 -7.99 20.07 -18.59
C LEU A 26 -7.09 19.15 -19.41
N ALA A 27 -7.63 18.44 -20.40
CA ALA A 27 -6.85 17.61 -21.31
C ALA A 27 -5.86 18.44 -22.14
N ALA A 28 -6.29 19.59 -22.64
CA ALA A 28 -5.42 20.53 -23.36
C ALA A 28 -4.29 21.08 -22.46
N LYS A 29 -4.59 21.48 -21.23
CA LYS A 29 -3.57 21.92 -20.26
C LYS A 29 -2.54 20.83 -19.99
N ARG A 30 -2.99 19.59 -19.71
CA ARG A 30 -2.11 18.43 -19.49
C ARG A 30 -1.22 18.16 -20.70
N LEU A 31 -1.77 18.24 -21.91
CA LEU A 31 -0.99 18.09 -23.13
C LEU A 31 0.10 19.14 -23.24
N LEU A 32 -0.23 20.41 -23.03
CA LEU A 32 0.74 21.52 -23.09
C LEU A 32 1.82 21.39 -22.00
N GLN A 33 1.47 20.91 -20.81
CA GLN A 33 2.44 20.59 -19.74
C GLN A 33 3.38 19.46 -20.16
N MET A 34 2.83 18.35 -20.70
CA MET A 34 3.62 17.23 -21.21
C MET A 34 4.61 17.67 -22.31
N LEU A 35 4.19 18.59 -23.17
CA LEU A 35 5.03 19.15 -24.24
C LEU A 35 6.03 20.21 -23.76
N GLY A 36 6.08 20.52 -22.45
CA GLY A 36 6.94 21.57 -21.92
C GLY A 36 6.54 22.99 -22.33
N ALA A 37 5.33 23.17 -22.85
CA ALA A 37 4.83 24.46 -23.31
C ALA A 37 4.33 25.36 -22.16
N LEU A 38 4.08 24.79 -20.96
CA LEU A 38 3.59 25.51 -19.80
C LEU A 38 4.57 25.45 -18.65
N GLU A 39 4.73 26.58 -17.98
CA GLU A 39 5.36 26.71 -16.68
C GLU A 39 4.35 27.37 -15.74
N GLY A 40 3.77 26.56 -14.85
CA GLY A 40 2.57 26.95 -14.11
C GLY A 40 1.37 27.21 -15.06
N GLU A 41 0.80 28.37 -15.01
CA GLU A 41 -0.33 28.80 -15.86
C GLU A 41 0.07 29.68 -17.05
N ARG A 42 1.36 29.84 -17.32
CA ARG A 42 1.89 30.68 -18.39
C ARG A 42 2.66 29.85 -19.41
N LEU A 43 2.80 30.42 -20.61
CA LEU A 43 3.67 29.81 -21.61
C LEU A 43 5.14 29.85 -21.14
N SER A 44 5.81 28.72 -21.19
CA SER A 44 7.26 28.63 -21.02
C SER A 44 7.99 29.28 -22.20
N ALA A 45 9.31 29.43 -22.10
CA ALA A 45 10.13 29.89 -23.24
C ALA A 45 9.97 29.00 -24.47
N GLN A 46 9.85 27.66 -24.24
CA GLN A 46 9.53 26.67 -25.29
C GLN A 46 8.13 26.89 -25.86
N GLY A 47 7.13 27.10 -24.98
CA GLY A 47 5.75 27.36 -25.37
C GLY A 47 5.58 28.62 -26.22
N GLN A 48 6.34 29.66 -25.94
CA GLN A 48 6.36 30.89 -26.77
C GLN A 48 6.88 30.63 -28.18
N LYS A 49 7.97 29.84 -28.30
CA LYS A 49 8.51 29.43 -29.61
C LYS A 49 7.52 28.55 -30.37
N MET A 50 6.85 27.63 -29.69
CA MET A 50 5.81 26.77 -30.27
C MET A 50 4.62 27.57 -30.75
N ALA A 51 4.16 28.57 -29.99
CA ALA A 51 3.05 29.43 -30.35
C ALA A 51 3.36 30.30 -31.59
N ALA A 52 4.60 30.78 -31.74
CA ALA A 52 5.07 31.51 -32.88
C ALA A 52 5.07 30.71 -34.21
N LEU A 53 5.17 29.39 -34.15
CA LEU A 53 5.09 28.52 -35.33
C LEU A 53 3.66 28.36 -35.87
N GLY A 54 2.63 28.53 -35.02
CA GLY A 54 1.23 28.45 -35.42
C GLY A 54 0.78 27.06 -35.92
N ASN A 55 1.47 25.99 -35.55
CA ASN A 55 1.15 24.61 -35.89
C ASN A 55 0.40 23.91 -34.77
N ASP A 56 -0.04 22.68 -35.03
CA ASP A 56 -0.48 21.80 -33.98
C ASP A 56 0.57 21.75 -32.84
N PRO A 57 0.17 21.86 -31.57
CA PRO A 57 1.10 21.91 -30.44
C PRO A 57 2.13 20.79 -30.40
N ARG A 58 1.75 19.58 -30.80
CA ARG A 58 2.67 18.43 -30.83
C ARG A 58 3.72 18.56 -31.92
N LEU A 59 3.29 18.98 -33.11
CA LEU A 59 4.21 19.25 -34.22
C LEU A 59 5.13 20.40 -33.91
N ALA A 60 4.59 21.51 -33.33
CA ALA A 60 5.39 22.62 -32.87
C ALA A 60 6.42 22.23 -31.81
N ALA A 61 6.04 21.41 -30.84
CA ALA A 61 6.95 20.90 -29.81
C ALA A 61 8.09 20.07 -30.45
N MET A 62 7.76 19.15 -31.36
CA MET A 62 8.74 18.35 -32.07
C MET A 62 9.74 19.21 -32.86
N LEU A 63 9.24 20.21 -33.58
CA LEU A 63 10.07 21.11 -34.37
C LEU A 63 10.99 21.98 -33.49
N VAL A 64 10.48 22.54 -32.38
CA VAL A 64 11.24 23.38 -31.47
C VAL A 64 12.25 22.61 -30.62
N SER A 65 12.02 21.33 -30.40
CA SER A 65 12.92 20.46 -29.62
C SER A 65 14.14 19.95 -30.39
N ALA A 66 14.20 20.16 -31.70
CA ALA A 66 15.34 19.77 -32.52
C ALA A 66 16.62 20.50 -32.08
N LYS A 67 17.68 19.74 -31.85
CA LYS A 67 18.96 20.22 -31.29
C LYS A 67 20.00 20.57 -32.36
N ASN A 68 19.81 20.09 -33.58
CA ASN A 68 20.68 20.29 -34.71
C ASN A 68 19.88 20.32 -36.01
N ASP A 69 20.56 20.62 -37.12
CA ASP A 69 19.92 20.80 -38.42
C ASP A 69 19.31 19.50 -38.97
N ASP A 70 19.90 18.36 -38.70
CA ASP A 70 19.38 17.04 -39.15
C ASP A 70 18.12 16.64 -38.38
N GLU A 71 18.10 16.89 -37.07
CA GLU A 71 16.87 16.73 -36.26
C GLU A 71 15.76 17.66 -36.75
N ALA A 72 16.11 18.93 -37.06
CA ALA A 72 15.14 19.89 -37.59
C ALA A 72 14.61 19.47 -38.97
N ALA A 73 15.47 19.01 -39.88
CA ALA A 73 15.08 18.50 -41.18
C ALA A 73 14.18 17.24 -41.06
N THR A 74 14.50 16.35 -40.16
CA THR A 74 13.71 15.16 -39.88
C THR A 74 12.35 15.53 -39.28
N ALA A 75 12.31 16.39 -38.26
CA ALA A 75 11.09 16.86 -37.65
C ALA A 75 10.18 17.59 -38.65
N ALA A 76 10.75 18.43 -39.51
CA ALA A 76 9.99 19.15 -40.55
C ALA A 76 9.36 18.18 -41.57
N LYS A 77 10.08 17.11 -41.94
CA LYS A 77 9.55 16.09 -42.85
C LYS A 77 8.44 15.28 -42.22
N ILE A 78 8.61 14.88 -40.94
CA ILE A 78 7.55 14.21 -40.14
C ILE A 78 6.32 15.09 -40.05
N ALA A 79 6.49 16.35 -39.67
CA ALA A 79 5.39 17.31 -39.54
C ALA A 79 4.62 17.46 -40.84
N ALA A 80 5.30 17.61 -41.99
CA ALA A 80 4.69 17.68 -43.29
C ALA A 80 3.86 16.43 -43.66
N ILE A 81 4.34 15.24 -43.32
CA ILE A 81 3.60 13.99 -43.49
C ILE A 81 2.37 13.90 -42.58
N LEU A 82 2.47 14.34 -41.33
CA LEU A 82 1.37 14.28 -40.35
C LEU A 82 0.29 15.33 -40.66
N GLU A 83 0.64 16.49 -41.21
CA GLU A 83 -0.32 17.52 -41.67
C GLU A 83 -1.11 17.07 -42.90
N GLU A 84 -0.48 16.32 -43.83
CA GLU A 84 -1.12 15.77 -45.00
C GLU A 84 -0.76 14.28 -45.15
N PRO A 85 -1.43 13.39 -44.39
CA PRO A 85 -1.09 11.97 -44.36
C PRO A 85 -1.39 11.29 -45.69
N PRO A 86 -0.64 10.21 -46.03
CA PRO A 86 -0.84 9.49 -47.26
C PRO A 86 -2.26 8.90 -47.35
N ARG A 87 -2.88 9.08 -48.52
CA ARG A 87 -4.23 8.57 -48.81
C ARG A 87 -4.15 7.07 -49.06
N MET A 88 -4.60 6.23 -48.07
CA MET A 88 -4.86 4.80 -48.18
C MET A 88 -3.66 3.82 -48.28
N GLY A 89 -3.81 2.72 -47.57
CA GLY A 89 -3.14 1.44 -47.83
C GLY A 89 -1.90 1.13 -46.99
N ASN A 90 -1.32 2.05 -46.28
CA ASN A 90 -0.19 1.77 -45.41
C ASN A 90 -0.16 2.75 -44.22
N SER A 91 -0.28 2.20 -43.04
CA SER A 91 -0.21 2.94 -41.76
C SER A 91 1.22 3.17 -41.26
N ASP A 92 2.24 2.70 -42.02
CA ASP A 92 3.65 2.80 -41.64
C ASP A 92 4.24 4.17 -42.00
N LEU A 93 4.55 4.97 -40.96
CA LEU A 93 5.21 6.24 -41.13
C LEU A 93 6.63 6.11 -41.69
N GLY A 94 7.36 5.05 -41.37
CA GLY A 94 8.71 4.80 -41.92
C GLY A 94 8.68 4.65 -43.43
N VAL A 95 7.67 3.94 -43.97
CA VAL A 95 7.45 3.81 -45.43
C VAL A 95 7.02 5.16 -46.00
N ALA A 96 6.16 5.92 -45.36
CA ALA A 96 5.80 7.28 -45.82
C ALA A 96 7.00 8.21 -45.85
N PHE A 97 7.85 8.15 -44.82
CA PHE A 97 9.05 8.98 -44.68
C PHE A 97 10.07 8.68 -45.79
N SER A 98 10.20 7.44 -46.26
CA SER A 98 11.11 7.10 -47.34
C SER A 98 10.67 7.62 -48.72
N ARG A 99 9.40 8.06 -48.85
CA ARG A 99 8.86 8.59 -50.11
C ARG A 99 9.19 10.07 -50.30
N ASN A 100 9.50 10.48 -51.52
CA ASN A 100 9.75 11.86 -51.89
C ASN A 100 8.52 12.46 -52.60
N GLN A 101 7.52 12.88 -51.79
CA GLN A 101 6.37 13.59 -52.33
C GLN A 101 6.66 15.11 -52.41
N PRO A 102 6.42 15.77 -53.57
CA PRO A 102 6.72 17.20 -53.70
C PRO A 102 6.00 18.10 -52.68
N ALA A 103 4.76 17.78 -52.33
CA ALA A 103 3.99 18.52 -51.36
C ALA A 103 4.67 18.49 -49.95
N TRP A 104 5.12 17.33 -49.50
CA TRP A 104 5.83 17.21 -48.22
C TRP A 104 7.19 17.89 -48.24
N GLN A 105 7.92 17.83 -49.37
CA GLN A 105 9.20 18.53 -49.50
C GLN A 105 9.01 20.05 -49.43
N GLN A 106 8.01 20.58 -50.13
CA GLN A 106 7.68 22.02 -50.11
C GLN A 106 7.29 22.47 -48.71
N ARG A 107 6.44 21.69 -48.03
CA ARG A 107 5.98 21.99 -46.68
C ARG A 107 7.14 21.91 -45.67
N SER A 108 7.98 20.91 -45.74
CA SER A 108 9.19 20.77 -44.93
C SER A 108 10.10 22.02 -45.07
N GLN A 109 10.36 22.48 -46.30
CA GLN A 109 11.17 23.67 -46.54
C GLN A 109 10.55 24.93 -45.93
N GLN A 110 9.22 25.08 -45.99
CA GLN A 110 8.52 26.18 -45.34
C GLN A 110 8.71 26.17 -43.83
N LEU A 111 8.63 24.99 -43.18
CA LEU A 111 8.83 24.81 -41.74
C LEU A 111 10.29 25.14 -41.35
N LEU A 112 11.27 24.63 -42.10
CA LEU A 112 12.69 24.95 -41.88
C LEU A 112 13.00 26.45 -42.00
N LYS A 113 12.40 27.13 -42.96
CA LYS A 113 12.53 28.60 -43.08
C LYS A 113 11.97 29.33 -41.84
N ARG A 114 10.83 28.87 -41.28
CA ARG A 114 10.27 29.43 -40.03
C ARG A 114 11.16 29.19 -38.84
N LEU A 115 11.90 28.07 -38.80
CA LEU A 115 12.88 27.76 -37.77
C LEU A 115 14.24 28.43 -37.97
N ASN A 116 14.43 29.18 -39.08
CA ASN A 116 15.72 29.74 -39.50
C ASN A 116 16.83 28.68 -39.69
N VAL A 117 16.46 27.47 -40.06
CA VAL A 117 17.39 26.35 -40.36
C VAL A 117 17.65 26.33 -41.86
N ARG A 118 18.94 26.29 -42.26
CA ARG A 118 19.35 26.38 -43.66
C ARG A 118 20.00 25.08 -44.19
N GLY A 119 20.26 24.10 -43.36
CA GLY A 119 20.93 22.87 -43.71
C GLY A 119 20.21 21.67 -43.09
N GLY A 120 20.91 20.52 -43.09
CA GLY A 120 20.47 19.25 -42.50
C GLY A 120 19.84 18.30 -43.48
N GLU A 121 20.07 17.02 -43.26
CA GLU A 121 19.45 15.92 -43.97
C GLU A 121 18.49 15.14 -43.07
N ALA A 122 17.33 14.80 -43.64
CA ALA A 122 16.34 14.04 -42.90
C ALA A 122 16.79 12.59 -42.72
N ASP A 123 16.97 12.15 -41.47
CA ASP A 123 17.46 10.82 -41.10
C ASP A 123 16.36 9.98 -40.44
N SER A 124 16.16 8.79 -41.00
CA SER A 124 15.16 7.83 -40.48
C SER A 124 15.44 7.35 -39.04
N SER A 125 16.70 7.32 -38.63
CA SER A 125 17.08 6.93 -37.26
C SER A 125 16.63 7.93 -36.20
N LEU A 126 16.33 9.17 -36.59
CA LEU A 126 15.89 10.23 -35.71
C LEU A 126 14.35 10.29 -35.56
N ILE A 127 13.61 9.52 -36.34
CA ILE A 127 12.12 9.58 -36.31
C ILE A 127 11.58 9.16 -34.96
N ALA A 128 12.02 8.04 -34.41
CA ALA A 128 11.50 7.48 -33.15
C ALA A 128 11.71 8.41 -31.96
N PRO A 129 12.92 8.94 -31.68
CA PRO A 129 13.14 9.87 -30.56
C PRO A 129 12.41 11.19 -30.70
N LEU A 130 12.30 11.75 -31.92
CA LEU A 130 11.56 12.99 -32.17
C LEU A 130 10.06 12.81 -31.94
N LEU A 131 9.48 11.72 -32.44
CA LEU A 131 8.08 11.38 -32.19
C LEU A 131 7.82 11.13 -30.71
N ALA A 132 8.69 10.37 -30.04
CA ALA A 132 8.52 10.06 -28.62
C ALA A 132 8.51 11.31 -27.75
N GLY A 133 9.27 12.36 -28.11
CA GLY A 133 9.25 13.64 -27.41
C GLY A 133 7.92 14.38 -27.50
N ALA A 134 7.19 14.27 -28.62
CA ALA A 134 5.92 14.96 -28.85
C ALA A 134 4.68 14.07 -28.63
N PHE A 135 4.83 12.77 -28.70
CA PHE A 135 3.76 11.77 -28.66
C PHE A 135 4.04 10.67 -27.62
N ALA A 136 4.69 11.01 -26.51
CA ALA A 136 5.00 10.04 -25.45
C ALA A 136 3.76 9.30 -24.94
N ASP A 137 2.64 10.00 -24.81
CA ASP A 137 1.33 9.48 -24.40
C ASP A 137 0.68 8.54 -25.43
N ARG A 138 1.22 8.51 -26.66
CA ARG A 138 0.77 7.67 -27.80
C ARG A 138 1.76 6.56 -28.17
N ILE A 139 2.76 6.30 -27.34
CA ILE A 139 3.51 5.05 -27.38
C ILE A 139 2.51 3.95 -27.08
N ALA A 140 2.54 2.87 -27.89
CA ALA A 140 1.53 1.84 -27.91
C ALA A 140 2.16 0.46 -27.72
N ARG A 141 1.60 -0.35 -26.84
CA ARG A 141 1.98 -1.76 -26.67
C ARG A 141 0.82 -2.66 -27.07
N ARG A 142 1.13 -3.69 -27.86
CA ARG A 142 0.13 -4.68 -28.27
C ARG A 142 -0.45 -5.42 -27.06
N ARG A 143 -1.77 -5.58 -27.05
CA ARG A 143 -2.51 -6.31 -26.03
C ARG A 143 -3.35 -7.44 -26.64
N GLY A 144 -3.09 -8.68 -26.25
CA GLY A 144 -3.85 -9.84 -26.69
C GLY A 144 -3.74 -10.10 -28.19
N GLN A 145 -4.82 -9.85 -28.95
CA GLN A 145 -4.93 -10.14 -30.38
C GLN A 145 -4.17 -9.14 -31.24
N ASP A 146 -3.83 -9.57 -32.48
CA ASP A 146 -3.19 -8.72 -33.48
C ASP A 146 -4.03 -7.46 -33.77
N GLY A 147 -3.34 -6.33 -33.93
CA GLY A 147 -3.97 -5.05 -34.19
C GLY A 147 -4.60 -4.34 -32.96
N ARG A 148 -4.57 -4.93 -31.76
CA ARG A 148 -5.06 -4.31 -30.54
C ARG A 148 -3.91 -3.76 -29.71
N TYR A 149 -4.00 -2.50 -29.32
CA TYR A 149 -2.97 -1.79 -28.58
C TYR A 149 -3.52 -1.06 -27.37
N GLN A 150 -2.69 -0.90 -26.36
CA GLN A 150 -2.88 0.04 -25.29
C GLN A 150 -1.86 1.16 -25.45
N LEU A 151 -2.33 2.40 -25.33
CA LEU A 151 -1.48 3.59 -25.36
C LEU A 151 -0.91 3.92 -23.97
N ALA A 152 0.18 4.66 -23.93
CA ALA A 152 0.81 5.09 -22.69
C ALA A 152 -0.11 5.96 -21.82
N ASN A 153 -1.11 6.64 -22.39
CA ASN A 153 -2.15 7.36 -21.65
C ASN A 153 -3.29 6.47 -21.12
N GLY A 154 -3.20 5.14 -21.35
CA GLY A 154 -4.21 4.17 -20.91
C GLY A 154 -5.34 3.90 -21.91
N MET A 155 -5.49 4.71 -22.95
CA MET A 155 -6.52 4.49 -23.96
C MET A 155 -6.23 3.26 -24.81
N GLY A 156 -7.30 2.63 -25.32
CA GLY A 156 -7.19 1.60 -26.33
C GLY A 156 -7.00 2.18 -27.73
N ALA A 157 -6.26 1.47 -28.57
CA ALA A 157 -6.11 1.80 -29.98
C ALA A 157 -6.11 0.53 -30.86
N MET A 158 -6.46 0.68 -32.13
CA MET A 158 -6.57 -0.46 -33.03
C MET A 158 -6.05 -0.15 -34.45
N LEU A 159 -5.36 -1.13 -35.01
CA LEU A 159 -5.03 -1.26 -36.43
C LEU A 159 -5.89 -2.34 -37.06
N ASP A 160 -6.03 -2.32 -38.38
CA ASP A 160 -6.56 -3.46 -39.09
C ASP A 160 -5.66 -4.69 -38.84
N ALA A 161 -6.26 -5.85 -38.57
CA ALA A 161 -5.51 -7.08 -38.31
C ALA A 161 -4.60 -7.52 -39.48
N ASN A 162 -4.93 -7.13 -40.72
CA ASN A 162 -4.14 -7.39 -41.92
C ASN A 162 -3.05 -6.33 -42.14
N ASP A 163 -2.98 -5.27 -41.35
CA ASP A 163 -1.92 -4.28 -41.48
C ASP A 163 -0.57 -4.87 -41.07
N ALA A 164 0.50 -4.53 -41.80
CA ALA A 164 1.83 -5.05 -41.56
C ALA A 164 2.32 -4.77 -40.13
N LEU A 165 1.92 -3.63 -39.52
CA LEU A 165 2.29 -3.25 -38.16
C LEU A 165 1.49 -3.98 -37.08
N SER A 166 0.38 -4.64 -37.40
CA SER A 166 -0.57 -5.22 -36.45
C SER A 166 0.05 -6.28 -35.52
N ARG A 167 1.12 -6.94 -35.96
CA ARG A 167 1.82 -8.03 -35.24
C ARG A 167 2.97 -7.56 -34.35
N HIS A 168 3.39 -6.31 -34.51
CA HIS A 168 4.50 -5.77 -33.73
C HIS A 168 4.10 -5.40 -32.33
N GLU A 169 4.99 -5.59 -31.38
CA GLU A 169 4.70 -5.36 -29.96
C GLU A 169 4.61 -3.87 -29.62
N TRP A 170 5.50 -3.06 -30.19
CA TRP A 170 5.63 -1.65 -29.84
C TRP A 170 5.55 -0.72 -31.05
N LEU A 171 4.72 0.30 -30.93
CA LEU A 171 4.53 1.35 -31.93
C LEU A 171 4.52 2.72 -31.27
N ILE A 172 4.76 3.78 -32.07
CA ILE A 172 4.33 5.14 -31.74
C ILE A 172 3.23 5.50 -32.74
N ALA A 173 2.06 5.91 -32.25
CA ALA A 173 0.87 6.19 -33.07
C ALA A 173 0.56 7.70 -33.10
N PRO A 174 1.31 8.53 -33.89
CA PRO A 174 1.12 9.98 -33.92
C PRO A 174 -0.24 10.39 -34.46
N LEU A 175 -0.85 9.59 -35.34
CA LEU A 175 -2.13 9.94 -35.93
C LEU A 175 -3.21 8.90 -35.57
N LEU A 176 -4.18 9.38 -34.79
CA LEU A 176 -5.31 8.61 -34.30
C LEU A 176 -6.64 9.24 -34.75
N LEU A 177 -7.61 8.40 -35.06
CA LEU A 177 -8.99 8.82 -35.29
C LEU A 177 -9.88 8.23 -34.19
N GLN A 178 -10.48 9.10 -33.38
CA GLN A 178 -11.46 8.70 -32.38
C GLN A 178 -12.82 8.59 -33.04
N GLY A 179 -13.39 7.39 -33.06
CA GLY A 179 -14.76 7.14 -33.54
C GLY A 179 -15.77 7.25 -32.40
N SER A 180 -17.02 7.61 -32.73
CA SER A 180 -18.12 7.61 -31.77
C SER A 180 -18.62 6.20 -31.42
N ALA A 181 -18.30 5.21 -32.23
CA ALA A 181 -18.84 3.84 -32.14
C ALA A 181 -17.92 2.86 -31.39
N SER A 182 -16.67 3.22 -31.09
CA SER A 182 -15.70 2.35 -30.41
C SER A 182 -14.95 3.13 -29.33
N PRO A 183 -14.71 2.50 -28.15
CA PRO A 183 -13.86 3.09 -27.14
C PRO A 183 -12.39 3.14 -27.57
N ASP A 184 -11.97 2.26 -28.51
CA ASP A 184 -10.61 2.22 -29.05
C ASP A 184 -10.47 3.16 -30.25
N ALA A 185 -9.44 4.02 -30.23
CA ALA A 185 -9.11 4.91 -31.36
C ALA A 185 -8.53 4.10 -32.53
N ARG A 186 -8.89 4.45 -33.76
CA ARG A 186 -8.26 3.85 -34.94
C ARG A 186 -6.90 4.52 -35.20
N ILE A 187 -5.86 3.70 -35.32
CA ILE A 187 -4.52 4.15 -35.72
C ILE A 187 -4.52 4.35 -37.25
N LEU A 188 -4.23 5.58 -37.68
CA LEU A 188 -4.12 5.93 -39.09
C LEU A 188 -2.67 5.93 -39.56
N LEU A 189 -1.74 6.33 -38.68
CA LEU A 189 -0.32 6.29 -38.92
C LEU A 189 0.41 5.87 -37.65
N ALA A 190 1.41 4.98 -37.79
CA ALA A 190 2.26 4.55 -36.69
C ALA A 190 3.69 4.32 -37.16
N LEU A 191 4.63 4.36 -36.24
CA LEU A 191 6.03 3.97 -36.47
C LEU A 191 6.31 2.71 -35.64
N LEU A 192 6.90 1.71 -36.25
CA LEU A 192 7.50 0.58 -35.58
C LEU A 192 8.70 1.08 -34.76
N VAL A 193 8.77 0.67 -33.49
CA VAL A 193 9.90 1.03 -32.62
C VAL A 193 10.48 -0.17 -31.88
N ASP A 194 11.79 -0.14 -31.72
CA ASP A 194 12.48 -0.95 -30.73
C ASP A 194 12.43 -0.21 -29.41
N ILE A 195 11.72 -0.78 -28.44
CA ILE A 195 11.49 -0.11 -27.15
C ILE A 195 12.76 0.00 -26.34
N ASP A 196 13.66 -0.97 -26.38
CA ASP A 196 14.91 -0.95 -25.63
C ASP A 196 15.84 0.15 -26.18
N GLU A 197 15.95 0.29 -27.50
CA GLU A 197 16.67 1.39 -28.14
C GLU A 197 16.03 2.74 -27.80
N LEU A 198 14.70 2.84 -27.87
CA LEU A 198 13.99 4.09 -27.56
C LEU A 198 14.24 4.55 -26.12
N VAL A 199 14.18 3.62 -25.16
CA VAL A 199 14.46 3.90 -23.74
C VAL A 199 15.89 4.35 -23.52
N GLN A 200 16.88 3.75 -24.21
CA GLN A 200 18.28 4.17 -24.12
C GLN A 200 18.49 5.60 -24.66
N ARG A 201 17.84 5.93 -25.78
CA ARG A 201 17.95 7.25 -26.42
C ARG A 201 17.13 8.35 -25.75
N CYS A 202 16.04 7.98 -25.09
CA CYS A 202 15.08 8.88 -24.47
C CYS A 202 14.80 8.45 -23.00
N PRO A 203 15.79 8.42 -22.10
CA PRO A 203 15.62 7.96 -20.72
C PRO A 203 14.61 8.79 -19.91
N GLN A 204 14.38 10.05 -20.32
CA GLN A 204 13.40 10.94 -19.68
C GLN A 204 11.93 10.48 -19.85
N LEU A 205 11.65 9.56 -20.80
CA LEU A 205 10.31 9.01 -20.99
C LEU A 205 9.96 7.96 -19.92
N VAL A 206 10.98 7.39 -19.29
CA VAL A 206 10.82 6.22 -18.42
C VAL A 206 10.67 6.68 -16.98
N GLN A 207 9.61 6.25 -16.36
CA GLN A 207 9.43 6.29 -14.91
C GLN A 207 9.87 4.96 -14.32
N GLN A 208 10.71 5.03 -13.31
CA GLN A 208 11.13 3.87 -12.56
C GLN A 208 10.34 3.83 -11.25
N SER A 209 9.75 2.69 -10.95
CA SER A 209 9.13 2.41 -9.66
C SER A 209 9.67 1.11 -9.10
N ASP A 210 10.13 1.14 -7.88
CA ASP A 210 10.51 -0.03 -7.14
C ASP A 210 9.32 -0.47 -6.28
N THR A 211 9.00 -1.75 -6.30
CA THR A 211 7.87 -2.32 -5.59
C THR A 211 8.36 -3.53 -4.81
N VAL A 212 8.07 -3.55 -3.53
CA VAL A 212 8.29 -4.72 -2.68
C VAL A 212 6.94 -5.29 -2.30
N GLU A 213 6.69 -6.54 -2.63
CA GLU A 213 5.41 -7.20 -2.44
C GLU A 213 5.58 -8.50 -1.66
N TRP A 214 4.56 -8.86 -0.91
CA TRP A 214 4.50 -10.13 -0.21
C TRP A 214 4.19 -11.28 -1.19
N ASP A 215 5.04 -12.32 -1.20
CA ASP A 215 4.78 -13.57 -1.91
C ASP A 215 4.17 -14.59 -0.97
N ASP A 216 2.88 -14.80 -1.07
CA ASP A 216 2.15 -15.76 -0.24
C ASP A 216 2.61 -17.21 -0.41
N ALA A 217 3.03 -17.58 -1.61
CA ALA A 217 3.45 -18.94 -1.91
C ALA A 217 4.78 -19.31 -1.21
N GLN A 218 5.67 -18.33 -1.06
CA GLN A 218 6.98 -18.54 -0.45
C GLN A 218 7.08 -17.97 0.98
N GLY A 219 6.11 -17.16 1.41
CA GLY A 219 6.15 -16.48 2.70
C GLY A 219 7.32 -15.50 2.85
N THR A 220 7.75 -14.90 1.75
CA THR A 220 8.89 -13.96 1.67
C THR A 220 8.50 -12.72 0.90
N LEU A 221 9.32 -11.68 0.99
CA LEU A 221 9.18 -10.49 0.17
C LEU A 221 9.86 -10.69 -1.19
N LYS A 222 9.20 -10.23 -2.25
CA LYS A 222 9.77 -10.10 -3.59
C LYS A 222 9.84 -8.63 -3.96
N ALA A 223 11.01 -8.22 -4.42
CA ALA A 223 11.26 -6.86 -4.84
C ALA A 223 11.45 -6.80 -6.36
N TRP A 224 10.75 -5.87 -7.00
CA TRP A 224 10.74 -5.67 -8.42
C TRP A 224 10.99 -4.22 -8.78
N ARG A 225 11.79 -4.01 -9.80
CA ARG A 225 11.94 -2.73 -10.47
C ARG A 225 11.10 -2.73 -11.73
N ARG A 226 10.15 -1.81 -11.81
CA ARG A 226 9.31 -1.60 -12.99
C ARG A 226 9.77 -0.36 -13.72
N LEU A 227 10.05 -0.52 -15.02
CA LEU A 227 10.28 0.59 -15.94
C LEU A 227 8.99 0.81 -16.72
N GLN A 228 8.44 2.01 -16.67
CA GLN A 228 7.14 2.34 -17.25
C GLN A 228 7.22 3.59 -18.11
N ILE A 229 6.44 3.60 -19.19
CA ILE A 229 6.15 4.81 -19.97
C ILE A 229 4.65 5.07 -19.84
N GLY A 230 4.28 6.10 -19.08
CA GLY A 230 2.88 6.29 -18.68
C GLY A 230 2.32 5.05 -17.98
N GLN A 231 1.24 4.47 -18.54
CA GLN A 231 0.62 3.25 -17.99
C GLN A 231 1.20 1.93 -18.58
N LEU A 232 2.16 2.02 -19.49
CA LEU A 232 2.76 0.84 -20.12
C LEU A 232 3.98 0.37 -19.34
N THR A 233 3.96 -0.88 -18.89
CA THR A 233 5.15 -1.52 -18.33
C THR A 233 6.07 -1.96 -19.48
N VAL A 234 7.25 -1.35 -19.55
CA VAL A 234 8.28 -1.70 -20.54
C VAL A 234 9.04 -2.93 -20.08
N LYS A 235 9.49 -2.92 -18.82
CA LYS A 235 10.31 -3.99 -18.26
C LYS A 235 10.04 -4.17 -16.79
N VAL A 236 10.06 -5.43 -16.34
CA VAL A 236 10.05 -5.80 -14.93
C VAL A 236 11.30 -6.62 -14.67
N GLN A 237 12.08 -6.24 -13.67
CA GLN A 237 13.28 -6.97 -13.30
C GLN A 237 13.37 -7.11 -11.79
N PRO A 238 13.96 -8.20 -11.27
CA PRO A 238 14.16 -8.34 -9.83
C PRO A 238 15.03 -7.20 -9.28
N LEU A 239 14.61 -6.63 -8.17
CA LEU A 239 15.40 -5.65 -7.43
C LEU A 239 16.31 -6.39 -6.45
N ALA A 240 17.61 -6.36 -6.71
CA ALA A 240 18.59 -7.16 -5.97
C ALA A 240 18.79 -6.68 -4.51
N LYS A 241 18.59 -5.38 -4.25
CA LYS A 241 18.77 -4.78 -2.93
C LYS A 241 17.71 -3.70 -2.71
N PRO A 242 16.51 -4.07 -2.25
CA PRO A 242 15.53 -3.09 -1.77
C PRO A 242 16.07 -2.41 -0.51
N SER A 243 15.63 -1.19 -0.25
CA SER A 243 15.96 -0.50 0.99
C SER A 243 15.25 -1.15 2.18
N GLU A 244 15.82 -1.01 3.39
CA GLU A 244 15.17 -1.49 4.63
C GLU A 244 13.77 -0.88 4.81
N ASP A 245 13.59 0.40 4.46
CA ASP A 245 12.30 1.08 4.58
C ASP A 245 11.26 0.46 3.64
N GLU A 246 11.63 0.14 2.39
CA GLU A 246 10.73 -0.53 1.45
C GLU A 246 10.34 -1.93 1.92
N LEU A 247 11.30 -2.68 2.48
CA LEU A 247 11.06 -3.99 3.06
C LEU A 247 10.12 -3.89 4.27
N HIS A 248 10.37 -2.96 5.18
CA HIS A 248 9.52 -2.74 6.35
C HIS A 248 8.09 -2.34 5.95
N GLN A 249 7.92 -1.40 5.01
CA GLN A 249 6.60 -1.00 4.55
C GLN A 249 5.83 -2.17 3.91
N ALA A 250 6.50 -2.98 3.09
CA ALA A 250 5.88 -4.16 2.49
C ALA A 250 5.46 -5.20 3.55
N MET A 251 6.30 -5.40 4.59
CA MET A 251 5.96 -6.28 5.71
C MET A 251 4.75 -5.75 6.50
N LEU A 252 4.73 -4.47 6.83
CA LEU A 252 3.60 -3.86 7.55
C LEU A 252 2.31 -3.93 6.75
N ASN A 253 2.36 -3.66 5.45
CA ASN A 253 1.20 -3.79 4.57
C ASN A 253 0.70 -5.24 4.51
N GLY A 254 1.62 -6.21 4.40
CA GLY A 254 1.27 -7.63 4.46
C GLY A 254 0.61 -8.05 5.79
N ILE A 255 1.03 -7.46 6.91
CA ILE A 255 0.38 -7.68 8.22
C ILE A 255 -1.02 -7.05 8.23
N ARG A 256 -1.20 -5.83 7.68
CA ARG A 256 -2.53 -5.20 7.58
C ARG A 256 -3.51 -6.02 6.76
N ASP A 257 -3.06 -6.55 5.64
CA ASP A 257 -3.90 -7.37 4.74
C ASP A 257 -4.29 -8.72 5.37
N LYS A 258 -3.40 -9.33 6.12
CA LYS A 258 -3.58 -10.67 6.71
C LYS A 258 -4.13 -10.64 8.14
N GLY A 259 -4.05 -9.50 8.79
CA GLY A 259 -4.40 -9.31 10.20
C GLY A 259 -3.31 -9.77 11.16
N LEU A 260 -3.53 -9.51 12.45
CA LEU A 260 -2.56 -9.79 13.53
C LEU A 260 -2.28 -11.27 13.74
N SER A 261 -3.09 -12.17 13.19
CA SER A 261 -2.92 -13.63 13.31
C SER A 261 -1.66 -14.20 12.67
N VAL A 262 -0.99 -13.40 11.79
CA VAL A 262 0.31 -13.78 11.22
C VAL A 262 1.46 -13.69 12.22
N LEU A 263 1.26 -12.97 13.33
CA LEU A 263 2.22 -12.82 14.42
C LEU A 263 2.12 -14.00 15.38
N ASN A 264 3.18 -14.24 16.16
CA ASN A 264 3.20 -15.31 17.15
C ASN A 264 2.68 -14.80 18.51
N TRP A 265 1.39 -14.92 18.73
CA TRP A 265 0.77 -14.59 20.00
C TRP A 265 1.01 -15.70 21.01
N THR A 266 1.99 -15.51 21.89
CA THR A 266 2.18 -16.42 23.03
C THR A 266 1.09 -16.20 24.09
N ALA A 267 0.90 -17.17 24.97
CA ALA A 267 -0.08 -17.04 26.05
C ALA A 267 0.20 -15.82 26.96
N GLU A 268 1.48 -15.50 27.16
CA GLU A 268 1.90 -14.31 27.94
C GLU A 268 1.56 -13.01 27.19
N ALA A 269 1.79 -12.95 25.88
CA ALA A 269 1.48 -11.79 25.07
C ALA A 269 -0.03 -11.54 25.03
N GLU A 270 -0.81 -12.60 24.84
CA GLU A 270 -2.28 -12.51 24.85
C GLU A 270 -2.81 -12.07 26.22
N GLN A 271 -2.29 -12.61 27.32
CA GLN A 271 -2.68 -12.18 28.66
C GLN A 271 -2.28 -10.73 28.95
N LEU A 272 -1.13 -10.25 28.48
CA LEU A 272 -0.74 -8.85 28.60
C LEU A 272 -1.74 -7.94 27.83
N ARG A 273 -2.09 -8.33 26.62
CA ARG A 273 -3.07 -7.60 25.82
C ARG A 273 -4.44 -7.53 26.52
N LEU A 274 -4.94 -8.66 27.01
CA LEU A 274 -6.20 -8.73 27.76
C LEU A 274 -6.15 -7.88 29.04
N ARG A 275 -5.01 -7.87 29.77
CA ARG A 275 -4.83 -6.99 30.92
C ARG A 275 -4.96 -5.51 30.54
N LEU A 276 -4.38 -5.09 29.42
CA LEU A 276 -4.47 -3.71 28.92
C LEU A 276 -5.89 -3.35 28.51
N LEU A 277 -6.60 -4.22 27.82
CA LEU A 277 -8.02 -4.03 27.48
C LEU A 277 -8.87 -3.88 28.75
N CYS A 278 -8.64 -4.74 29.73
CA CYS A 278 -9.29 -4.65 31.04
C CYS A 278 -8.91 -3.37 31.80
N ALA A 279 -7.65 -2.95 31.73
CA ALA A 279 -7.19 -1.71 32.37
C ALA A 279 -7.90 -0.48 31.80
N ALA A 280 -8.02 -0.40 30.48
CA ALA A 280 -8.76 0.67 29.82
C ALA A 280 -10.25 0.70 30.24
N LYS A 281 -10.84 -0.48 30.46
CA LYS A 281 -12.25 -0.61 30.87
C LYS A 281 -12.48 -0.28 32.36
N TRP A 282 -11.59 -0.73 33.23
CA TRP A 282 -11.81 -0.64 34.69
C TRP A 282 -11.15 0.56 35.35
N LEU A 283 -10.12 1.11 34.71
CA LEU A 283 -9.35 2.27 35.17
C LEU A 283 -9.24 3.32 34.04
N PRO A 284 -10.38 3.83 33.54
CA PRO A 284 -10.41 4.76 32.41
C PRO A 284 -9.80 6.14 32.71
N GLU A 285 -9.53 6.43 33.98
CA GLU A 285 -8.85 7.66 34.42
C GLU A 285 -7.37 7.72 34.04
N TYR A 286 -6.80 6.60 33.58
CA TYR A 286 -5.42 6.54 33.10
C TYR A 286 -5.41 6.39 31.58
N ASP A 287 -4.41 6.95 30.93
CA ASP A 287 -4.27 6.94 29.47
C ASP A 287 -3.61 5.64 28.98
N TRP A 288 -4.37 4.55 29.03
CA TRP A 288 -3.90 3.25 28.56
C TRP A 288 -3.81 3.21 27.04
N PRO A 289 -2.76 2.55 26.45
CA PRO A 289 -2.69 2.38 25.01
C PRO A 289 -3.85 1.53 24.47
N ALA A 290 -4.41 1.92 23.34
CA ALA A 290 -5.41 1.12 22.66
C ALA A 290 -4.74 -0.11 22.03
N VAL A 291 -5.21 -1.30 22.41
CA VAL A 291 -4.63 -2.59 22.00
C VAL A 291 -5.66 -3.56 21.39
N ASP A 292 -6.80 -3.04 20.94
CA ASP A 292 -7.72 -3.76 20.06
C ASP A 292 -7.08 -4.02 18.68
N ASP A 293 -7.65 -4.93 17.89
CA ASP A 293 -7.08 -5.31 16.61
C ASP A 293 -6.92 -4.14 15.64
N GLU A 294 -7.92 -3.27 15.57
CA GLU A 294 -7.92 -2.12 14.66
C GLU A 294 -6.84 -1.12 15.06
N SER A 295 -6.74 -0.79 16.34
CA SER A 295 -5.74 0.13 16.87
C SER A 295 -4.31 -0.39 16.70
N LEU A 296 -4.08 -1.68 16.97
CA LEU A 296 -2.78 -2.29 16.78
C LEU A 296 -2.36 -2.35 15.31
N LEU A 297 -3.29 -2.66 14.39
CA LEU A 297 -3.02 -2.64 12.94
C LEU A 297 -2.75 -1.22 12.44
N ALA A 298 -3.44 -0.22 12.96
CA ALA A 298 -3.21 1.17 12.61
C ALA A 298 -1.85 1.70 13.10
N ALA A 299 -1.37 1.22 14.25
CA ALA A 299 -0.16 1.70 14.92
C ALA A 299 1.07 0.79 14.76
N LEU A 300 1.10 -0.07 13.74
CA LEU A 300 2.21 -1.04 13.53
C LEU A 300 3.59 -0.38 13.50
N GLU A 301 3.69 0.83 12.95
CA GLU A 301 4.94 1.61 12.88
C GLU A 301 5.47 1.97 14.28
N THR A 302 4.57 2.14 15.23
CA THR A 302 4.94 2.58 16.58
C THR A 302 5.35 1.41 17.49
N TRP A 303 4.60 0.32 17.47
CA TRP A 303 4.82 -0.75 18.44
C TRP A 303 5.55 -1.97 17.90
N LEU A 304 5.40 -2.29 16.60
CA LEU A 304 5.96 -3.50 16.01
C LEU A 304 7.24 -3.23 15.22
N LEU A 305 7.25 -2.18 14.39
CA LEU A 305 8.38 -1.84 13.51
C LEU A 305 9.73 -1.73 14.25
N PRO A 306 9.83 -1.14 15.47
CA PRO A 306 11.11 -1.09 16.19
C PRO A 306 11.72 -2.46 16.52
N HIS A 307 10.93 -3.52 16.49
CA HIS A 307 11.34 -4.89 16.74
C HIS A 307 11.59 -5.71 15.47
N MET A 308 11.41 -5.10 14.27
CA MET A 308 11.46 -5.82 12.98
C MET A 308 12.82 -5.74 12.27
N THR A 309 13.87 -5.27 12.91
CA THR A 309 15.21 -5.20 12.29
C THR A 309 15.64 -6.56 11.73
N GLY A 310 15.93 -6.60 10.40
CA GLY A 310 16.31 -7.83 9.71
C GLY A 310 15.18 -8.84 9.48
N VAL A 311 13.92 -8.46 9.70
CA VAL A 311 12.75 -9.34 9.51
C VAL A 311 12.15 -9.11 8.12
N HIS A 312 12.33 -10.08 7.21
CA HIS A 312 11.89 -9.98 5.81
C HIS A 312 11.10 -11.22 5.35
N SER A 313 10.55 -12.00 6.29
CA SER A 313 9.81 -13.23 5.99
C SER A 313 8.75 -13.54 7.04
N LEU A 314 7.78 -14.38 6.69
CA LEU A 314 6.78 -14.90 7.63
C LEU A 314 7.42 -15.63 8.82
N ARG A 315 8.49 -16.38 8.56
CA ARG A 315 9.24 -17.04 9.62
C ARG A 315 9.87 -16.04 10.59
N GLY A 316 10.40 -14.94 10.07
CA GLY A 316 10.93 -13.84 10.88
C GLY A 316 9.83 -13.18 11.72
N LEU A 317 8.64 -12.92 11.15
CA LEU A 317 7.50 -12.38 11.91
C LEU A 317 7.10 -13.29 13.08
N LYS A 318 7.09 -14.61 12.86
CA LYS A 318 6.76 -15.56 13.92
C LYS A 318 7.82 -15.68 15.02
N SER A 319 9.01 -15.18 14.80
CA SER A 319 10.08 -15.13 15.81
C SER A 319 10.08 -13.86 16.65
N LEU A 320 9.24 -12.86 16.32
CA LEU A 320 9.13 -11.63 17.08
C LEU A 320 8.57 -11.87 18.49
N ASP A 321 9.16 -11.21 19.46
CA ASP A 321 8.65 -11.20 20.83
C ASP A 321 7.53 -10.15 20.96
N ILE A 322 6.30 -10.60 20.72
CA ILE A 322 5.09 -9.76 20.78
C ILE A 322 4.83 -9.25 22.19
N TYR A 323 5.21 -10.03 23.22
CA TYR A 323 5.08 -9.57 24.60
C TYR A 323 5.93 -8.33 24.87
N GLN A 324 7.20 -8.33 24.46
CA GLN A 324 8.08 -7.17 24.60
C GLN A 324 7.64 -5.99 23.72
N ALA A 325 7.16 -6.27 22.52
CA ALA A 325 6.65 -5.23 21.63
C ALA A 325 5.44 -4.51 22.25
N LEU A 326 4.46 -5.25 22.79
CA LEU A 326 3.32 -4.66 23.52
C LEU A 326 3.76 -3.92 24.77
N ARG A 327 4.71 -4.48 25.52
CA ARG A 327 5.22 -3.86 26.75
C ARG A 327 5.95 -2.55 26.45
N GLY A 328 6.56 -2.42 25.28
CA GLY A 328 7.17 -1.19 24.79
C GLY A 328 6.20 -0.02 24.58
N LEU A 329 4.89 -0.30 24.48
CA LEU A 329 3.84 0.76 24.46
C LEU A 329 3.67 1.48 25.80
N LEU A 330 4.15 0.86 26.88
CA LEU A 330 3.99 1.37 28.25
C LEU A 330 5.29 2.02 28.71
N ASP A 331 5.19 3.23 29.22
CA ASP A 331 6.27 3.79 30.01
C ASP A 331 6.45 3.04 31.34
N TRP A 332 7.54 3.32 32.04
CA TRP A 332 7.84 2.63 33.30
C TRP A 332 6.76 2.82 34.38
N GLY A 333 6.18 4.01 34.48
CA GLY A 333 5.11 4.30 35.42
C GLY A 333 3.84 3.52 35.13
N MET A 334 3.47 3.43 33.85
CA MET A 334 2.32 2.64 33.40
C MET A 334 2.54 1.14 33.61
N GLN A 335 3.76 0.63 33.36
CA GLN A 335 4.08 -0.77 33.62
C GLN A 335 3.92 -1.11 35.10
N GLN A 336 4.45 -0.27 36.00
CA GLN A 336 4.29 -0.46 37.43
C GLN A 336 2.82 -0.40 37.86
N ARG A 337 2.07 0.54 37.31
CA ARG A 337 0.64 0.66 37.61
C ARG A 337 -0.14 -0.55 37.12
N LEU A 338 0.13 -1.02 35.92
CA LEU A 338 -0.50 -2.24 35.40
C LEU A 338 -0.19 -3.44 36.31
N ASP A 339 1.05 -3.59 36.76
CA ASP A 339 1.45 -4.71 37.61
C ASP A 339 0.91 -4.62 39.03
N SER A 340 0.63 -3.40 39.56
CA SER A 340 0.02 -3.21 40.87
C SER A 340 -1.51 -3.36 40.84
N GLU A 341 -2.17 -2.77 39.82
CA GLU A 341 -3.63 -2.70 39.75
C GLU A 341 -4.28 -3.91 39.09
N LEU A 342 -3.64 -4.43 38.07
CA LEU A 342 -4.05 -5.63 37.33
C LEU A 342 -2.91 -6.65 37.31
N PRO A 343 -2.52 -7.25 38.46
CA PRO A 343 -1.35 -8.12 38.50
C PRO A 343 -1.55 -9.38 37.66
N ALA A 344 -0.47 -9.90 37.08
CA ALA A 344 -0.52 -11.17 36.35
C ALA A 344 -0.77 -12.38 37.26
N HIS A 345 -0.46 -12.24 38.57
CA HIS A 345 -0.61 -13.31 39.56
C HIS A 345 -1.20 -12.75 40.85
N TYR A 346 -2.02 -13.55 41.50
CA TYR A 346 -2.48 -13.28 42.86
C TYR A 346 -1.70 -14.16 43.86
N THR A 347 -1.26 -13.57 44.96
CA THR A 347 -0.62 -14.31 46.06
C THR A 347 -1.69 -14.78 47.03
N VAL A 348 -2.01 -16.07 47.02
CA VAL A 348 -3.01 -16.65 47.89
C VAL A 348 -2.48 -16.78 49.35
N PRO A 349 -3.34 -17.00 50.36
CA PRO A 349 -2.93 -17.09 51.79
C PRO A 349 -1.77 -18.01 52.09
N THR A 350 -1.57 -19.11 51.32
CA THR A 350 -0.41 -19.98 51.44
C THR A 350 0.90 -19.42 50.97
N GLY A 351 0.90 -18.21 50.36
CA GLY A 351 2.06 -17.59 49.71
C GLY A 351 2.30 -18.10 48.28
N SER A 352 1.46 -18.98 47.72
CA SER A 352 1.57 -19.41 46.33
C SER A 352 1.13 -18.26 45.39
N ARG A 353 1.88 -18.07 44.31
CA ARG A 353 1.53 -17.13 43.24
C ARG A 353 0.75 -17.88 42.17
N ILE A 354 -0.52 -17.54 42.02
CA ILE A 354 -1.43 -18.17 41.05
C ILE A 354 -1.72 -17.17 39.95
N ALA A 355 -1.63 -17.62 38.70
CA ALA A 355 -1.91 -16.76 37.54
C ALA A 355 -3.38 -16.36 37.51
N ILE A 356 -3.63 -15.06 37.31
CA ILE A 356 -4.97 -14.53 37.05
C ILE A 356 -5.20 -14.66 35.55
N ARG A 357 -6.31 -15.27 35.15
CA ARG A 357 -6.74 -15.30 33.74
C ARG A 357 -7.66 -14.15 33.44
N TYR A 358 -7.18 -13.25 32.62
CA TYR A 358 -7.96 -12.11 32.12
C TYR A 358 -8.76 -12.50 30.89
N HIS A 359 -9.93 -11.93 30.73
CA HIS A 359 -10.85 -12.14 29.62
C HIS A 359 -11.44 -10.78 29.20
N GLU A 360 -11.74 -10.62 27.93
CA GLU A 360 -12.27 -9.36 27.41
C GLU A 360 -13.68 -9.06 27.96
N ASP A 361 -14.58 -10.04 27.90
CA ASP A 361 -15.99 -9.87 28.25
C ASP A 361 -16.39 -10.49 29.59
N ASN A 362 -15.50 -11.25 30.24
CA ASN A 362 -15.77 -11.93 31.48
C ASN A 362 -14.88 -11.37 32.61
N PRO A 363 -15.33 -11.45 33.86
CA PRO A 363 -14.49 -11.12 35.00
C PRO A 363 -13.23 -11.99 35.06
N PRO A 364 -12.13 -11.46 35.60
CA PRO A 364 -10.88 -12.21 35.74
C PRO A 364 -11.04 -13.38 36.69
N ALA A 365 -10.44 -14.52 36.34
CA ALA A 365 -10.60 -15.77 37.07
C ALA A 365 -9.31 -16.24 37.70
N LEU A 366 -9.41 -16.81 38.90
CA LEU A 366 -8.33 -17.43 39.67
C LEU A 366 -8.65 -18.90 39.94
N ALA A 367 -7.95 -19.79 39.30
CA ALA A 367 -8.09 -21.27 39.55
C ALA A 367 -7.13 -21.68 40.63
N VAL A 368 -7.67 -22.02 41.82
CA VAL A 368 -6.89 -22.24 43.02
C VAL A 368 -7.45 -23.43 43.81
N ARG A 369 -6.60 -24.24 44.44
CA ARG A 369 -7.07 -25.24 45.38
C ARG A 369 -7.78 -24.62 46.55
N MET A 370 -8.98 -25.11 46.88
CA MET A 370 -9.82 -24.55 47.93
C MET A 370 -9.08 -24.38 49.25
N GLN A 371 -8.21 -25.31 49.61
CA GLN A 371 -7.45 -25.28 50.84
C GLN A 371 -6.40 -24.17 50.92
N GLU A 372 -5.96 -23.64 49.77
CA GLU A 372 -5.04 -22.54 49.70
C GLU A 372 -5.74 -21.18 49.93
N MET A 373 -7.09 -21.19 49.91
CA MET A 373 -7.95 -20.00 50.21
C MET A 373 -8.48 -20.00 51.62
N PHE A 374 -8.19 -20.99 52.45
CA PHE A 374 -8.58 -20.93 53.87
C PHE A 374 -7.90 -19.77 54.56
N GLY A 375 -8.60 -19.12 55.50
CA GLY A 375 -8.19 -17.89 56.14
C GLY A 375 -8.59 -16.61 55.39
N GLU A 376 -9.09 -16.76 54.14
CA GLU A 376 -9.61 -15.68 53.35
C GLU A 376 -11.13 -15.55 53.55
N ALA A 377 -11.58 -14.44 54.14
CA ALA A 377 -12.99 -14.24 54.48
C ALA A 377 -13.81 -13.61 53.34
N THR A 378 -13.15 -12.88 52.47
CA THR A 378 -13.78 -12.09 51.39
C THR A 378 -13.16 -12.42 50.04
N ASN A 379 -13.84 -12.03 48.97
CA ASN A 379 -13.31 -12.20 47.64
C ASN A 379 -12.10 -11.30 47.39
N PRO A 380 -11.00 -11.82 46.83
CA PRO A 380 -9.92 -10.99 46.35
C PRO A 380 -10.41 -10.01 45.27
N THR A 381 -9.91 -8.80 45.28
CA THR A 381 -10.24 -7.78 44.31
C THR A 381 -8.99 -7.23 43.64
N ILE A 382 -9.15 -6.71 42.41
CA ILE A 382 -8.11 -5.99 41.67
C ILE A 382 -8.66 -4.62 41.20
N ALA A 383 -7.87 -3.85 40.49
CA ALA A 383 -8.26 -2.55 39.94
C ALA A 383 -8.82 -1.62 41.04
N GLN A 384 -8.02 -1.37 42.09
CA GLN A 384 -8.39 -0.53 43.23
C GLN A 384 -9.65 -1.02 43.97
N GLY A 385 -9.86 -2.32 44.03
CA GLY A 385 -11.04 -2.92 44.66
C GLY A 385 -12.31 -2.94 43.81
N ARG A 386 -12.25 -2.43 42.59
CA ARG A 386 -13.43 -2.32 41.70
C ARG A 386 -13.89 -3.64 41.12
N VAL A 387 -12.97 -4.60 40.97
CA VAL A 387 -13.24 -5.86 40.26
C VAL A 387 -12.93 -7.07 41.14
N PRO A 388 -13.93 -7.81 41.59
CA PRO A 388 -13.72 -9.06 42.29
C PRO A 388 -13.26 -10.17 41.34
N LEU A 389 -12.32 -11.01 41.80
CA LEU A 389 -11.89 -12.18 41.08
C LEU A 389 -12.95 -13.28 41.14
N VAL A 390 -13.20 -13.94 40.03
CA VAL A 390 -13.95 -15.20 40.01
C VAL A 390 -13.05 -16.30 40.50
N LEU A 391 -13.43 -16.96 41.61
CA LEU A 391 -12.66 -18.05 42.16
C LEU A 391 -13.15 -19.40 41.58
N GLU A 392 -12.29 -20.06 40.85
CA GLU A 392 -12.48 -21.46 40.44
C GLU A 392 -11.81 -22.34 41.51
N LEU A 393 -12.58 -22.75 42.52
CA LEU A 393 -12.09 -23.56 43.59
C LEU A 393 -11.88 -25.01 43.15
N LEU A 394 -10.66 -25.48 43.32
CA LEU A 394 -10.24 -26.80 42.88
C LEU A 394 -10.07 -27.78 44.04
N SER A 395 -10.30 -29.08 43.78
CA SER A 395 -9.94 -30.17 44.69
C SER A 395 -8.42 -30.29 44.86
N PRO A 396 -7.96 -31.08 45.84
CA PRO A 396 -6.54 -31.42 45.97
C PRO A 396 -5.91 -31.99 44.71
N ALA A 397 -6.70 -32.70 43.88
CA ALA A 397 -6.31 -33.24 42.59
C ALA A 397 -6.52 -32.25 41.40
N GLN A 398 -6.70 -30.98 41.69
CA GLN A 398 -6.88 -29.88 40.71
C GLN A 398 -8.13 -30.06 39.81
N ARG A 399 -9.16 -30.73 40.29
CA ARG A 399 -10.44 -30.82 39.58
C ARG A 399 -11.38 -29.73 40.07
N PRO A 400 -12.15 -29.09 39.15
CA PRO A 400 -13.13 -28.07 39.54
C PRO A 400 -14.12 -28.62 40.57
N LEU A 401 -14.33 -27.84 41.64
CA LEU A 401 -15.35 -28.11 42.67
C LEU A 401 -16.45 -27.06 42.63
N GLN A 402 -16.09 -25.78 42.61
CA GLN A 402 -17.02 -24.67 42.70
C GLN A 402 -16.46 -23.45 41.99
N ILE A 403 -17.33 -22.71 41.37
CA ILE A 403 -17.03 -21.35 40.86
C ILE A 403 -17.83 -20.34 41.68
N THR A 404 -17.18 -19.38 42.27
CA THR A 404 -17.84 -18.34 43.06
C THR A 404 -17.30 -16.95 42.80
N ARG A 405 -18.19 -15.96 42.89
CA ARG A 405 -17.87 -14.53 42.91
C ARG A 405 -18.02 -13.94 44.28
N ASP A 406 -18.48 -14.72 45.24
CA ASP A 406 -18.65 -14.33 46.65
C ASP A 406 -18.17 -15.48 47.56
N LEU A 407 -16.93 -15.39 47.97
CA LEU A 407 -16.29 -16.36 48.84
C LEU A 407 -16.95 -16.43 50.23
N SER A 408 -17.38 -15.30 50.77
CA SER A 408 -18.08 -15.20 52.06
C SER A 408 -19.41 -15.97 52.05
N ALA A 409 -20.22 -15.77 51.04
CA ALA A 409 -21.48 -16.47 50.86
C ALA A 409 -21.25 -17.96 50.63
N PHE A 410 -20.21 -18.33 49.86
CA PHE A 410 -19.84 -19.74 49.66
C PHE A 410 -19.44 -20.40 50.95
N TRP A 411 -18.59 -19.79 51.80
CA TRP A 411 -18.18 -20.36 53.09
C TRP A 411 -19.35 -20.61 54.02
N LYS A 412 -20.34 -19.70 54.04
CA LYS A 412 -21.53 -19.80 54.93
C LYS A 412 -22.60 -20.77 54.39
N GLY A 413 -22.62 -21.04 53.11
CA GLY A 413 -23.66 -21.83 52.46
C GLY A 413 -23.14 -23.16 51.85
N ALA A 414 -22.89 -23.13 50.51
CA ALA A 414 -22.60 -24.31 49.72
C ALA A 414 -21.34 -25.08 50.14
N TYR A 415 -20.41 -24.46 50.86
CA TYR A 415 -19.22 -25.11 51.38
C TYR A 415 -19.52 -26.38 52.21
N ARG A 416 -20.61 -26.41 53.01
CA ARG A 416 -20.94 -27.57 53.84
C ARG A 416 -21.17 -28.85 53.04
N GLU A 417 -21.82 -28.74 51.90
CA GLU A 417 -22.05 -29.86 51.02
C GLU A 417 -20.76 -30.36 50.37
N VAL A 418 -19.96 -29.41 49.84
CA VAL A 418 -18.64 -29.67 49.29
C VAL A 418 -17.71 -30.29 50.32
N GLN A 419 -17.73 -29.78 51.54
CA GLN A 419 -16.95 -30.31 52.68
C GLN A 419 -17.29 -31.78 52.94
N LYS A 420 -18.59 -32.13 53.00
CA LYS A 420 -19.06 -33.48 53.28
C LYS A 420 -18.59 -34.46 52.18
N GLU A 421 -18.75 -34.05 50.90
CA GLU A 421 -18.27 -34.87 49.78
C GLU A 421 -16.75 -35.01 49.78
N MET A 422 -16.02 -33.94 49.99
CA MET A 422 -14.57 -33.92 49.95
C MET A 422 -13.91 -34.61 51.13
N LYS A 423 -14.52 -34.59 52.34
CA LYS A 423 -14.09 -35.41 53.47
C LYS A 423 -14.10 -36.91 53.15
N GLY A 424 -15.09 -37.36 52.40
CA GLY A 424 -15.15 -38.73 51.92
C GLY A 424 -14.11 -39.06 50.86
N ARG A 425 -13.95 -38.19 49.88
CA ARG A 425 -13.09 -38.39 48.70
C ARG A 425 -11.59 -38.16 48.99
N TYR A 426 -11.28 -37.19 49.86
CA TYR A 426 -9.92 -36.77 50.25
C TYR A 426 -9.75 -36.70 51.77
N PRO A 427 -9.88 -37.84 52.50
CA PRO A 427 -9.89 -37.87 53.98
C PRO A 427 -8.55 -37.43 54.61
N LYS A 428 -7.46 -37.51 53.85
CA LYS A 428 -6.13 -37.09 54.30
C LYS A 428 -5.91 -35.58 54.30
N HIS A 429 -6.83 -34.82 53.70
CA HIS A 429 -6.73 -33.34 53.59
C HIS A 429 -7.57 -32.66 54.67
N VAL A 430 -7.26 -31.40 54.94
CA VAL A 430 -7.98 -30.55 55.91
C VAL A 430 -9.29 -30.08 55.31
N TRP A 431 -10.42 -30.27 56.01
CA TRP A 431 -11.76 -29.78 55.63
C TRP A 431 -12.41 -29.21 56.90
N PRO A 432 -12.09 -27.96 57.27
CA PRO A 432 -12.54 -27.35 58.55
C PRO A 432 -14.04 -27.00 58.49
N ASP A 433 -14.64 -26.79 59.66
CA ASP A 433 -16.02 -26.34 59.75
C ASP A 433 -16.13 -24.81 59.61
N ASP A 434 -15.03 -24.07 59.87
CA ASP A 434 -14.87 -22.65 59.64
C ASP A 434 -13.67 -22.38 58.76
N PRO A 435 -13.85 -22.42 57.44
CA PRO A 435 -12.75 -22.23 56.51
C PRO A 435 -12.20 -20.81 56.45
N ALA A 436 -13.04 -19.78 56.79
CA ALA A 436 -12.62 -18.39 56.80
C ALA A 436 -11.60 -18.09 57.90
N ASN A 437 -11.63 -18.80 59.00
CA ASN A 437 -10.74 -18.60 60.15
C ASN A 437 -9.71 -19.74 60.31
N THR A 438 -9.58 -20.61 59.36
CA THR A 438 -8.64 -21.73 59.39
C THR A 438 -7.38 -21.41 58.62
N ALA A 439 -6.22 -21.83 59.13
CA ALA A 439 -4.95 -21.62 58.46
C ALA A 439 -4.91 -22.32 57.08
N PRO A 440 -4.45 -21.64 56.03
CA PRO A 440 -4.37 -22.17 54.69
C PRO A 440 -3.31 -23.29 54.60
N THR A 441 -3.51 -24.29 53.74
CA THR A 441 -2.57 -25.38 53.62
C THR A 441 -2.48 -25.93 52.18
N ARG A 442 -1.30 -26.38 51.81
CA ARG A 442 -1.04 -27.17 50.59
C ARG A 442 -0.83 -28.65 50.90
N ARG A 443 -0.78 -28.98 52.15
CA ARG A 443 -0.36 -30.31 52.65
C ARG A 443 -1.53 -31.12 53.19
N THR A 444 -1.30 -32.42 53.39
CA THR A 444 -2.23 -33.29 54.09
C THR A 444 -2.16 -33.06 55.59
N LYS A 445 -3.16 -33.53 56.34
CA LYS A 445 -3.27 -33.43 57.81
C LYS A 445 -2.02 -33.85 58.59
N LYS A 446 -1.22 -34.76 58.05
CA LYS A 446 0.00 -35.25 58.70
C LYS A 446 1.15 -34.23 58.67
N TYR A 447 1.05 -33.19 57.81
CA TYR A 447 2.10 -32.20 57.56
C TYR A 447 1.57 -30.75 57.55
N SER A 448 0.34 -30.54 58.07
CA SER A 448 -0.31 -29.19 58.19
C SER A 448 0.05 -28.57 59.50
#